data_cc05a2c25a2145fc5670f63a0df307ad
#
_entry.id   cc05a2c25a2145fc5670f63a0df307ad
#
_cell.length_a   1.000
_cell.length_b   1.000
_cell.length_c   1.000
_cell.angle_alpha   90.00
_cell.angle_beta   90.00
_cell.angle_gamma   90.00
#
_symmetry.space_group_name_H-M   'P 1'
#
loop_
_entity.id
_entity.type
_entity.pdbx_description
1 polymer ?
#
loop_
_entity_poly.entity_id
_entity_poly.type
_entity_poly.pdbx_seq_one_letter_code
_entity_poly.pdbx_strand_id
1 'polypeptide(L)'
;MRTVSKTVIGVDFGTQSARAVLVNTENGKILYSCRREYPRSSTPVPAIDCAENLPCATNYEMTLYSLLCHVVPEDYRKTVAGICVDATSLTMILLAKDGRALSELDGWSEAAHARVKLWKYHRAQEQANEALALAKDLKEPFLERTGGSISGEWMLPKLLEVRDEAPEIYSKIDLAMDLCEFLTYRLTGQLVRSIGSLSYKCLWAEDFGFPEQTFLNGLRTGFYEEYCHFLRGDVRKPGECAGMLQSELAKRWGLPEQIPVATGVLDGHTSLATMGAFEPGDAALIVGTSNVCTVQDRKLQELKDVCGVAQDGMVTGSCGIDTGQSLSLIHI
;
A
#
# COMPACT_ATOMS: atom_id res chain seq x y z
N MET A 1 20.86 11.86 35.54
CA MET A 1 20.33 10.81 34.69
C MET A 1 20.40 11.31 33.26
N ARG A 2 21.14 10.65 32.35
CA ARG A 2 21.01 10.97 30.92
C ARG A 2 19.60 10.53 30.52
N THR A 3 18.76 11.45 30.08
CA THR A 3 17.51 11.14 29.41
C THR A 3 17.86 10.30 28.18
N VAL A 4 17.42 9.04 28.18
CA VAL A 4 17.62 8.18 27.02
C VAL A 4 16.73 8.75 25.91
N SER A 5 17.34 9.12 24.79
CA SER A 5 16.62 9.68 23.64
C SER A 5 15.54 8.72 23.18
N LYS A 6 14.38 9.26 22.77
CA LYS A 6 13.32 8.46 22.16
C LYS A 6 13.80 7.86 20.83
N THR A 7 13.29 6.70 20.51
CA THR A 7 13.56 6.02 19.24
C THR A 7 12.26 5.74 18.50
N VAL A 8 12.34 5.55 17.19
CA VAL A 8 11.23 5.11 16.34
C VAL A 8 11.66 3.95 15.46
N ILE A 9 10.71 3.13 15.08
CA ILE A 9 10.91 2.02 14.17
C ILE A 9 10.31 2.37 12.82
N GLY A 10 11.13 2.32 11.75
CA GLY A 10 10.68 2.33 10.36
C GLY A 10 10.79 0.92 9.78
N VAL A 11 9.78 0.48 9.03
CA VAL A 11 9.77 -0.82 8.35
C VAL A 11 9.40 -0.62 6.89
N ASP A 12 10.30 -1.04 5.98
CA ASP A 12 10.16 -0.97 4.53
C ASP A 12 9.91 -2.38 3.96
N PHE A 13 8.79 -2.53 3.25
CA PHE A 13 8.41 -3.76 2.55
C PHE A 13 8.57 -3.61 1.04
N GLY A 14 9.78 -3.90 0.55
CA GLY A 14 10.09 -3.95 -0.88
C GLY A 14 9.61 -5.22 -1.58
N THR A 15 9.96 -5.38 -2.86
CA THR A 15 9.49 -6.50 -3.70
C THR A 15 10.01 -7.88 -3.26
N GLN A 16 11.26 -7.98 -2.78
CA GLN A 16 11.91 -9.28 -2.47
C GLN A 16 12.19 -9.48 -0.98
N SER A 17 12.22 -8.41 -0.23
CA SER A 17 12.60 -8.44 1.19
C SER A 17 12.04 -7.23 1.91
N ALA A 18 11.92 -7.34 3.21
CA ALA A 18 11.64 -6.21 4.06
C ALA A 18 12.83 -5.86 4.97
N ARG A 19 12.89 -4.61 5.39
CA ARG A 19 13.90 -4.07 6.30
C ARG A 19 13.24 -3.36 7.45
N ALA A 20 13.89 -3.35 8.60
CA ALA A 20 13.52 -2.49 9.70
C ALA A 20 14.74 -1.74 10.21
N VAL A 21 14.50 -0.51 10.66
CA VAL A 21 15.52 0.36 11.27
C VAL A 21 14.99 0.89 12.59
N LEU A 22 15.90 1.00 13.58
CA LEU A 22 15.67 1.74 14.81
C LEU A 22 16.42 3.07 14.72
N VAL A 23 15.69 4.17 14.83
CA VAL A 23 16.22 5.51 14.58
C VAL A 23 16.11 6.35 15.86
N ASN A 24 17.17 7.09 16.19
CA ASN A 24 17.16 8.10 17.25
C ASN A 24 16.44 9.36 16.75
N THR A 25 15.41 9.80 17.47
CA THR A 25 14.57 10.94 17.05
C THR A 25 15.25 12.32 17.18
N GLU A 26 16.31 12.43 17.95
CA GLU A 26 17.00 13.71 18.16
C GLU A 26 17.96 14.06 17.02
N ASN A 27 18.55 13.05 16.39
CA ASN A 27 19.63 13.28 15.42
C ASN A 27 19.49 12.46 14.12
N GLY A 28 18.40 11.69 13.97
CA GLY A 28 18.15 10.87 12.79
C GLY A 28 19.09 9.67 12.60
N LYS A 29 19.95 9.38 13.59
CA LYS A 29 20.92 8.29 13.45
C LYS A 29 20.24 6.94 13.52
N ILE A 30 20.52 6.08 12.52
CA ILE A 30 20.16 4.67 12.55
C ILE A 30 21.03 3.97 13.61
N LEU A 31 20.38 3.44 14.64
CA LEU A 31 21.03 2.71 15.73
C LEU A 31 21.20 1.22 15.40
N TYR A 32 20.14 0.63 14.84
CA TYR A 32 20.09 -0.77 14.45
C TYR A 32 19.32 -0.92 13.14
N SER A 33 19.64 -1.96 12.40
CA SER A 33 18.89 -2.35 11.19
C SER A 33 18.89 -3.87 11.06
N CYS A 34 17.83 -4.40 10.49
CA CYS A 34 17.75 -5.80 10.09
C CYS A 34 16.99 -5.95 8.78
N ARG A 35 17.26 -7.01 8.05
CA ARG A 35 16.60 -7.37 6.78
C ARG A 35 16.11 -8.80 6.86
N ARG A 36 14.99 -9.09 6.21
CA ARG A 36 14.45 -10.43 6.00
C ARG A 36 13.99 -10.59 4.57
N GLU A 37 14.38 -11.67 3.94
CA GLU A 37 13.78 -12.11 2.69
C GLU A 37 12.43 -12.76 2.99
N TYR A 38 11.49 -12.63 2.06
CA TYR A 38 10.20 -13.32 2.23
C TYR A 38 10.39 -14.83 2.09
N PRO A 39 9.68 -15.63 2.90
CA PRO A 39 9.64 -17.06 2.70
C PRO A 39 9.21 -17.35 1.26
N ARG A 40 9.97 -18.17 0.55
CA ARG A 40 9.57 -18.62 -0.79
C ARG A 40 8.35 -19.52 -0.61
N SER A 41 7.29 -19.29 -1.42
CA SER A 41 6.20 -20.26 -1.52
C SER A 41 6.80 -21.58 -2.02
N SER A 42 6.55 -22.68 -1.31
CA SER A 42 7.05 -24.00 -1.69
C SER A 42 6.36 -24.58 -2.93
N THR A 43 5.28 -23.98 -3.38
CA THR A 43 4.47 -24.45 -4.49
C THR A 43 4.40 -23.37 -5.58
N PRO A 44 4.93 -23.63 -6.79
CA PRO A 44 4.69 -22.78 -7.95
C PRO A 44 3.19 -22.75 -8.26
N VAL A 45 2.59 -21.57 -8.34
CA VAL A 45 1.20 -21.46 -8.84
C VAL A 45 1.25 -21.69 -10.34
N PRO A 46 0.60 -22.75 -10.88
CA PRO A 46 0.59 -22.99 -12.30
C PRO A 46 -0.07 -21.83 -13.06
N ALA A 47 0.56 -21.41 -14.16
CA ALA A 47 -0.04 -20.69 -15.27
C ALA A 47 -0.64 -19.30 -15.00
N ILE A 48 0.02 -18.47 -14.22
CA ILE A 48 -0.15 -17.03 -14.36
C ILE A 48 1.14 -16.52 -15.01
N ASP A 49 1.04 -15.79 -16.11
CA ASP A 49 2.20 -15.31 -16.91
C ASP A 49 3.14 -14.34 -16.20
N CYS A 50 2.89 -14.02 -14.96
CA CYS A 50 3.89 -13.51 -14.03
C CYS A 50 4.43 -14.72 -13.26
N ALA A 51 5.38 -15.39 -13.83
CA ALA A 51 5.95 -16.70 -13.44
C ALA A 51 6.64 -16.72 -12.05
N GLU A 52 6.41 -15.76 -11.21
CA GLU A 52 6.95 -15.72 -9.86
C GLU A 52 5.80 -15.98 -8.89
N ASN A 53 6.00 -16.99 -8.07
CA ASN A 53 5.14 -17.40 -6.96
C ASN A 53 4.47 -16.20 -6.29
N LEU A 54 3.17 -16.02 -6.52
CA LEU A 54 2.42 -14.98 -5.81
C LEU A 54 2.52 -15.26 -4.31
N PRO A 55 2.92 -14.27 -3.51
CA PRO A 55 3.10 -14.48 -2.09
C PRO A 55 1.75 -14.66 -1.37
N CYS A 56 1.79 -15.30 -0.20
CA CYS A 56 0.68 -15.30 0.74
C CYS A 56 0.78 -14.09 1.67
N ALA A 57 -0.35 -13.57 2.14
CA ALA A 57 -0.39 -12.47 3.10
C ALA A 57 0.36 -12.81 4.40
N THR A 58 0.26 -14.07 4.85
CA THR A 58 1.00 -14.61 6.02
C THR A 58 2.50 -14.39 5.92
N ASN A 59 3.09 -14.46 4.72
CA ASN A 59 4.53 -14.24 4.54
C ASN A 59 4.94 -12.82 4.93
N TYR A 60 4.13 -11.84 4.61
CA TYR A 60 4.37 -10.44 5.01
C TYR A 60 4.19 -10.25 6.51
N GLU A 61 3.13 -10.81 7.08
CA GLU A 61 2.86 -10.73 8.52
C GLU A 61 3.97 -11.39 9.34
N MET A 62 4.38 -12.60 8.98
CA MET A 62 5.50 -13.29 9.64
C MET A 62 6.80 -12.51 9.52
N THR A 63 7.05 -11.90 8.37
CA THR A 63 8.24 -11.07 8.14
C THR A 63 8.22 -9.83 9.02
N LEU A 64 7.07 -9.13 9.12
CA LEU A 64 6.88 -8.00 10.01
C LEU A 64 7.20 -8.38 11.46
N TYR A 65 6.61 -9.46 11.95
CA TYR A 65 6.83 -9.92 13.31
C TYR A 65 8.29 -10.30 13.58
N SER A 66 8.94 -10.96 12.62
CA SER A 66 10.37 -11.27 12.71
C SER A 66 11.24 -10.03 12.77
N LEU A 67 10.96 -9.02 11.92
CA LEU A 67 11.72 -7.77 11.92
C LEU A 67 11.61 -7.03 13.26
N LEU A 68 10.38 -6.86 13.76
CA LEU A 68 10.13 -6.15 15.01
C LEU A 68 10.72 -6.84 16.24
N CYS A 69 10.79 -8.17 16.23
CA CYS A 69 11.50 -8.93 17.27
C CYS A 69 13.00 -8.67 17.31
N HIS A 70 13.61 -8.34 16.17
CA HIS A 70 15.08 -8.30 16.06
C HIS A 70 15.66 -6.90 15.96
N VAL A 71 14.89 -5.92 15.47
CA VAL A 71 15.41 -4.57 15.25
C VAL A 71 15.62 -3.77 16.53
N VAL A 72 14.94 -4.14 17.63
CA VAL A 72 15.02 -3.41 18.90
C VAL A 72 15.75 -4.23 19.95
N PRO A 73 17.03 -3.92 20.25
CA PRO A 73 17.75 -4.50 21.38
C PRO A 73 17.05 -4.18 22.71
N GLU A 74 17.29 -5.03 23.71
CA GLU A 74 16.61 -4.97 25.01
C GLU A 74 16.75 -3.60 25.68
N ASP A 75 17.93 -2.99 25.62
CA ASP A 75 18.23 -1.69 26.22
C ASP A 75 17.42 -0.54 25.63
N TYR A 76 16.94 -0.70 24.39
CA TYR A 76 16.17 0.33 23.67
C TYR A 76 14.65 0.12 23.70
N ARG A 77 14.16 -1.04 24.15
CA ARG A 77 12.72 -1.36 24.08
C ARG A 77 11.85 -0.28 24.73
N LYS A 78 12.27 0.21 25.89
CA LYS A 78 11.52 1.25 26.63
C LYS A 78 11.58 2.66 26.00
N THR A 79 12.44 2.85 25.00
CA THR A 79 12.61 4.15 24.33
C THR A 79 11.79 4.29 23.07
N VAL A 80 11.20 3.20 22.57
CA VAL A 80 10.41 3.20 21.34
C VAL A 80 9.15 4.03 21.53
N ALA A 81 9.00 5.06 20.71
CA ALA A 81 7.93 6.06 20.79
C ALA A 81 7.00 6.06 19.57
N GLY A 82 7.29 5.26 18.54
CA GLY A 82 6.45 5.15 17.35
C GLY A 82 6.93 4.10 16.38
N ILE A 83 6.01 3.64 15.54
CA ILE A 83 6.26 2.68 14.44
C ILE A 83 5.63 3.25 13.17
N CYS A 84 6.34 3.14 12.03
CA CYS A 84 5.81 3.43 10.71
C CYS A 84 6.17 2.29 9.75
N VAL A 85 5.25 2.00 8.82
CA VAL A 85 5.44 0.99 7.78
C VAL A 85 5.27 1.65 6.43
N ASP A 86 6.19 1.41 5.51
CA ASP A 86 5.96 1.62 4.10
C ASP A 86 6.02 0.29 3.33
N ALA A 87 5.43 0.28 2.16
CA ALA A 87 5.36 -0.92 1.34
C ALA A 87 5.21 -0.60 -0.13
N THR A 88 5.57 -1.59 -0.98
CA THR A 88 5.33 -1.51 -2.43
C THR A 88 3.88 -1.17 -2.72
N SER A 89 3.69 -0.16 -3.55
CA SER A 89 2.38 0.35 -3.97
C SER A 89 1.55 -0.75 -4.62
N LEU A 90 0.25 -0.79 -4.29
CA LEU A 90 -0.72 -1.74 -4.88
C LEU A 90 -0.34 -3.21 -4.84
N THR A 91 0.24 -3.61 -3.76
CA THR A 91 0.32 -5.01 -3.39
C THR A 91 -0.99 -5.38 -2.71
N MET A 92 -1.98 -5.81 -3.53
CA MET A 92 -3.36 -6.04 -3.10
C MET A 92 -3.49 -7.32 -2.27
N ILE A 93 -4.09 -7.18 -1.09
CA ILE A 93 -4.44 -8.26 -0.17
C ILE A 93 -5.95 -8.26 0.05
N LEU A 94 -6.56 -9.43 -0.10
CA LEU A 94 -8.00 -9.63 0.09
C LEU A 94 -8.25 -10.33 1.43
N LEU A 95 -9.13 -9.77 2.25
CA LEU A 95 -9.50 -10.32 3.55
C LEU A 95 -10.96 -10.78 3.57
N ALA A 96 -11.20 -11.89 4.27
CA ALA A 96 -12.51 -12.35 4.64
C ALA A 96 -13.07 -11.58 5.84
N LYS A 97 -14.35 -11.75 6.13
CA LYS A 97 -15.07 -11.06 7.23
C LYS A 97 -14.46 -11.29 8.61
N ASP A 98 -13.79 -12.42 8.82
CA ASP A 98 -13.09 -12.74 10.07
C ASP A 98 -11.68 -12.13 10.14
N GLY A 99 -11.28 -11.35 9.14
CA GLY A 99 -9.99 -10.69 9.05
C GLY A 99 -8.84 -11.56 8.54
N ARG A 100 -9.08 -12.85 8.26
CA ARG A 100 -8.06 -13.71 7.61
C ARG A 100 -7.90 -13.31 6.15
N ALA A 101 -6.69 -13.43 5.62
CA ALA A 101 -6.49 -13.30 4.19
C ALA A 101 -7.15 -14.49 3.44
N LEU A 102 -7.70 -14.23 2.25
CA LEU A 102 -8.40 -15.30 1.51
C LEU A 102 -7.49 -16.48 1.20
N SER A 103 -6.19 -16.26 1.00
CA SER A 103 -5.20 -17.33 0.83
C SER A 103 -4.98 -18.22 2.06
N GLU A 104 -5.51 -17.83 3.24
CA GLU A 104 -5.45 -18.60 4.49
C GLU A 104 -6.71 -19.45 4.72
N LEU A 105 -7.70 -19.31 3.86
CA LEU A 105 -8.92 -20.13 3.93
C LEU A 105 -8.66 -21.53 3.36
N ASP A 106 -9.37 -22.52 3.94
CA ASP A 106 -9.24 -23.90 3.53
C ASP A 106 -9.53 -24.09 2.04
N GLY A 107 -8.58 -24.73 1.33
CA GLY A 107 -8.67 -25.00 -0.10
C GLY A 107 -8.21 -23.85 -1.02
N TRP A 108 -7.86 -22.66 -0.47
CA TRP A 108 -7.50 -21.50 -1.30
C TRP A 108 -6.04 -21.06 -1.20
N SER A 109 -5.21 -21.76 -0.45
CA SER A 109 -3.78 -21.43 -0.32
C SER A 109 -3.03 -21.40 -1.65
N GLU A 110 -3.47 -22.19 -2.63
CA GLU A 110 -2.91 -22.28 -3.98
C GLU A 110 -3.76 -21.55 -5.03
N ALA A 111 -4.91 -20.99 -4.66
CA ALA A 111 -5.78 -20.29 -5.58
C ALA A 111 -5.19 -18.91 -5.94
N ALA A 112 -4.84 -18.72 -7.21
CA ALA A 112 -4.17 -17.50 -7.68
C ALA A 112 -4.91 -16.20 -7.29
N HIS A 113 -6.24 -16.20 -7.41
CA HIS A 113 -7.07 -15.02 -7.10
C HIS A 113 -7.25 -14.77 -5.59
N ALA A 114 -6.96 -15.75 -4.73
CA ALA A 114 -6.93 -15.57 -3.28
C ALA A 114 -5.58 -15.08 -2.76
N ARG A 115 -4.51 -15.21 -3.56
CA ARG A 115 -3.15 -14.78 -3.23
C ARG A 115 -2.93 -13.30 -3.48
N VAL A 116 -1.82 -12.80 -2.93
CA VAL A 116 -1.46 -11.38 -3.04
C VAL A 116 -1.10 -11.02 -4.47
N LYS A 117 -1.76 -10.02 -5.04
CA LYS A 117 -1.44 -9.47 -6.36
C LYS A 117 -0.48 -8.29 -6.21
N LEU A 118 0.78 -8.52 -6.59
CA LEU A 118 1.86 -7.52 -6.49
C LEU A 118 1.60 -6.28 -7.39
N TRP A 119 2.33 -5.22 -7.16
CA TRP A 119 2.35 -4.02 -7.99
C TRP A 119 2.65 -4.31 -9.46
N LYS A 120 3.51 -5.27 -9.76
CA LYS A 120 3.88 -5.73 -11.12
C LYS A 120 2.90 -6.73 -11.74
N TYR A 121 1.72 -6.92 -11.18
CA TYR A 121 0.69 -7.81 -11.71
C TYR A 121 -0.11 -7.09 -12.79
N HIS A 122 0.10 -7.46 -14.07
CA HIS A 122 -0.47 -6.79 -15.22
C HIS A 122 -1.64 -7.51 -15.89
N ARG A 123 -2.06 -8.68 -15.39
CA ARG A 123 -3.10 -9.50 -16.04
C ARG A 123 -4.46 -8.80 -16.15
N ALA A 124 -4.78 -7.90 -15.20
CA ALA A 124 -6.03 -7.15 -15.22
C ALA A 124 -6.04 -5.99 -16.24
N GLN A 125 -5.21 -6.04 -17.30
CA GLN A 125 -5.13 -4.95 -18.29
C GLN A 125 -6.39 -4.86 -19.17
N GLU A 126 -7.07 -5.97 -19.44
CA GLU A 126 -8.33 -5.96 -20.19
C GLU A 126 -9.41 -5.21 -19.40
N GLN A 127 -9.55 -5.48 -18.10
CA GLN A 127 -10.46 -4.78 -17.21
C GLN A 127 -10.10 -3.29 -17.07
N ALA A 128 -8.81 -2.96 -17.08
CA ALA A 128 -8.37 -1.57 -17.08
C ALA A 128 -8.77 -0.83 -18.37
N ASN A 129 -8.64 -1.49 -19.53
CA ASN A 129 -9.02 -0.92 -20.82
C ASN A 129 -10.54 -0.73 -20.92
N GLU A 130 -11.34 -1.70 -20.44
CA GLU A 130 -12.80 -1.60 -20.35
C GLU A 130 -13.20 -0.41 -19.46
N ALA A 131 -12.63 -0.33 -18.27
CA ALA A 131 -12.90 0.75 -17.33
C ALA A 131 -12.51 2.12 -17.90
N LEU A 132 -11.35 2.23 -18.56
CA LEU A 132 -10.93 3.48 -19.18
C LEU A 132 -11.85 3.92 -20.33
N ALA A 133 -12.32 3.00 -21.15
CA ALA A 133 -13.26 3.31 -22.24
C ALA A 133 -14.58 3.87 -21.68
N LEU A 134 -15.15 3.21 -20.67
CA LEU A 134 -16.38 3.66 -20.03
C LEU A 134 -16.19 4.99 -19.29
N ALA A 135 -15.05 5.18 -18.57
CA ALA A 135 -14.76 6.41 -17.87
C ALA A 135 -14.67 7.61 -18.83
N LYS A 136 -14.08 7.43 -20.02
CA LYS A 136 -14.01 8.46 -21.06
C LYS A 136 -15.39 8.79 -21.63
N ASP A 137 -16.21 7.79 -21.86
CA ASP A 137 -17.59 7.95 -22.35
C ASP A 137 -18.45 8.75 -21.37
N LEU A 138 -18.34 8.43 -20.08
CA LEU A 138 -19.06 9.09 -18.99
C LEU A 138 -18.42 10.41 -18.55
N LYS A 139 -17.19 10.70 -19.01
CA LYS A 139 -16.40 11.88 -18.61
C LYS A 139 -16.14 11.92 -17.10
N GLU A 140 -15.72 10.79 -16.55
CA GLU A 140 -15.47 10.65 -15.13
C GLU A 140 -14.40 11.64 -14.63
N PRO A 141 -14.67 12.39 -13.55
CA PRO A 141 -13.78 13.46 -13.08
C PRO A 141 -12.43 12.94 -12.57
N PHE A 142 -12.36 11.70 -12.11
CA PHE A 142 -11.07 11.11 -11.65
C PHE A 142 -10.03 11.01 -12.77
N LEU A 143 -10.42 11.03 -14.05
CA LEU A 143 -9.48 11.00 -15.18
C LEU A 143 -8.51 12.19 -15.16
N GLU A 144 -8.93 13.34 -14.67
CA GLU A 144 -8.08 14.52 -14.47
C GLU A 144 -7.01 14.29 -13.41
N ARG A 145 -7.26 13.37 -12.47
CA ARG A 145 -6.33 13.00 -11.39
C ARG A 145 -5.41 11.84 -11.74
N THR A 146 -5.73 11.10 -12.79
CA THR A 146 -5.00 9.89 -13.20
C THR A 146 -4.26 10.07 -14.52
N GLY A 147 -4.02 11.31 -14.94
CA GLY A 147 -3.37 11.60 -16.23
C GLY A 147 -4.15 11.09 -17.45
N GLY A 148 -5.45 10.80 -17.30
CA GLY A 148 -6.33 10.29 -18.36
C GLY A 148 -6.19 8.78 -18.60
N SER A 149 -5.66 8.03 -17.66
CA SER A 149 -5.39 6.59 -17.79
C SER A 149 -5.92 5.77 -16.61
N ILE A 150 -6.05 4.45 -16.81
CA ILE A 150 -6.27 3.43 -15.79
C ILE A 150 -5.30 2.28 -16.07
N SER A 151 -4.53 1.88 -15.08
CA SER A 151 -3.56 0.78 -15.21
C SER A 151 -4.12 -0.54 -14.69
N GLY A 152 -3.82 -1.64 -15.35
CA GLY A 152 -4.12 -3.00 -14.87
C GLY A 152 -3.49 -3.36 -13.52
N GLU A 153 -2.53 -2.55 -13.06
CA GLU A 153 -1.92 -2.69 -11.74
C GLU A 153 -2.83 -2.18 -10.61
N TRP A 154 -3.84 -1.35 -10.89
CA TRP A 154 -4.63 -0.66 -9.87
C TRP A 154 -5.71 -1.55 -9.24
N MET A 155 -6.24 -1.11 -8.10
CA MET A 155 -7.19 -1.87 -7.28
C MET A 155 -8.46 -2.25 -8.06
N LEU A 156 -9.04 -1.30 -8.80
CA LEU A 156 -10.30 -1.51 -9.53
C LEU A 156 -10.18 -2.61 -10.58
N PRO A 157 -9.22 -2.60 -11.54
CA PRO A 157 -9.07 -3.68 -12.50
C PRO A 157 -8.77 -5.03 -11.86
N LYS A 158 -7.95 -5.08 -10.81
CA LYS A 158 -7.65 -6.33 -10.10
C LYS A 158 -8.88 -6.93 -9.42
N LEU A 159 -9.76 -6.11 -8.86
CA LEU A 159 -11.02 -6.57 -8.27
C LEU A 159 -12.01 -7.05 -9.33
N LEU A 160 -12.09 -6.37 -10.47
CA LEU A 160 -12.90 -6.81 -11.62
C LEU A 160 -12.42 -8.18 -12.14
N GLU A 161 -11.11 -8.35 -12.29
CA GLU A 161 -10.53 -9.64 -12.70
C GLU A 161 -10.91 -10.77 -11.73
N VAL A 162 -10.80 -10.54 -10.41
CA VAL A 162 -11.20 -11.54 -9.41
C VAL A 162 -12.70 -11.85 -9.52
N ARG A 163 -13.53 -10.83 -9.72
CA ARG A 163 -14.98 -10.99 -9.89
C ARG A 163 -15.33 -11.84 -11.10
N ASP A 164 -14.68 -11.59 -12.22
CA ASP A 164 -14.96 -12.23 -13.49
C ASP A 164 -14.42 -13.66 -13.56
N GLU A 165 -13.20 -13.90 -13.05
CA GLU A 165 -12.50 -15.18 -13.20
C GLU A 165 -12.68 -16.14 -12.00
N ALA A 166 -12.99 -15.61 -10.79
CA ALA A 166 -13.12 -16.40 -9.57
C ALA A 166 -14.26 -15.90 -8.67
N PRO A 167 -15.52 -15.96 -9.12
CA PRO A 167 -16.67 -15.42 -8.38
C PRO A 167 -16.88 -16.05 -7.00
N GLU A 168 -16.47 -17.27 -6.79
CA GLU A 168 -16.50 -17.95 -5.50
C GLU A 168 -15.53 -17.30 -4.48
N ILE A 169 -14.35 -16.89 -4.93
CA ILE A 169 -13.36 -16.16 -4.13
C ILE A 169 -13.85 -14.74 -3.90
N TYR A 170 -14.32 -14.08 -4.97
CA TYR A 170 -14.85 -12.74 -4.90
C TYR A 170 -15.98 -12.60 -3.86
N SER A 171 -16.89 -13.56 -3.80
CA SER A 171 -18.02 -13.57 -2.85
C SER A 171 -17.62 -13.60 -1.37
N LYS A 172 -16.35 -13.87 -1.06
CA LYS A 172 -15.81 -13.92 0.30
C LYS A 172 -15.01 -12.70 0.68
N ILE A 173 -14.80 -11.77 -0.26
CA ILE A 173 -14.09 -10.52 0.02
C ILE A 173 -14.94 -9.67 0.98
N ASP A 174 -14.33 -9.26 2.07
CA ASP A 174 -14.85 -8.24 2.97
C ASP A 174 -14.05 -6.94 2.90
N LEU A 175 -12.72 -7.07 2.75
CA LEU A 175 -11.81 -5.94 2.57
C LEU A 175 -10.79 -6.23 1.46
N ALA A 176 -10.52 -5.21 0.67
CA ALA A 176 -9.35 -5.15 -0.20
C ALA A 176 -8.40 -4.08 0.34
N MET A 177 -7.16 -4.45 0.61
CA MET A 177 -6.18 -3.57 1.25
C MET A 177 -4.90 -3.51 0.44
N ASP A 178 -4.25 -2.35 0.43
CA ASP A 178 -2.85 -2.26 0.03
C ASP A 178 -1.95 -2.82 1.15
N LEU A 179 -0.76 -3.30 0.82
CA LEU A 179 0.12 -3.94 1.78
C LEU A 179 0.46 -3.04 2.98
N CYS A 180 0.72 -1.75 2.76
CA CYS A 180 1.02 -0.83 3.85
C CYS A 180 -0.17 -0.67 4.81
N GLU A 181 -1.40 -0.67 4.30
CA GLU A 181 -2.63 -0.62 5.09
C GLU A 181 -2.84 -1.93 5.87
N PHE A 182 -2.65 -3.07 5.19
CA PHE A 182 -2.75 -4.39 5.82
C PHE A 182 -1.80 -4.56 7.00
N LEU A 183 -0.53 -4.19 6.82
CA LEU A 183 0.47 -4.27 7.88
C LEU A 183 0.14 -3.34 9.05
N THR A 184 -0.32 -2.12 8.76
CA THR A 184 -0.79 -1.17 9.78
C THR A 184 -2.01 -1.72 10.52
N TYR A 185 -2.96 -2.33 9.82
CA TYR A 185 -4.12 -3.01 10.41
C TYR A 185 -3.68 -4.17 11.33
N ARG A 186 -2.69 -4.99 10.90
CA ARG A 186 -2.14 -6.07 11.74
C ARG A 186 -1.45 -5.56 13.01
N LEU A 187 -0.87 -4.38 12.97
CA LEU A 187 -0.25 -3.76 14.16
C LEU A 187 -1.27 -3.14 15.12
N THR A 188 -2.31 -2.53 14.60
CA THR A 188 -3.24 -1.70 15.39
C THR A 188 -4.61 -2.33 15.65
N GLY A 189 -5.07 -3.21 14.79
CA GLY A 189 -6.46 -3.67 14.75
C GLY A 189 -7.45 -2.61 14.27
N GLN A 190 -6.99 -1.43 13.83
CA GLN A 190 -7.82 -0.33 13.36
C GLN A 190 -7.90 -0.31 11.84
N LEU A 191 -9.12 -0.18 11.30
CA LEU A 191 -9.35 -0.10 9.86
C LEU A 191 -9.11 1.33 9.38
N VAL A 192 -7.84 1.63 9.10
CA VAL A 192 -7.39 2.91 8.59
C VAL A 192 -6.93 2.75 7.14
N ARG A 193 -7.26 3.73 6.31
CA ARG A 193 -6.86 3.84 4.92
C ARG A 193 -5.81 4.93 4.73
N SER A 194 -4.82 4.65 3.92
CA SER A 194 -3.86 5.65 3.48
C SER A 194 -4.45 6.50 2.36
N ILE A 195 -4.54 7.83 2.56
CA ILE A 195 -5.00 8.73 1.50
C ILE A 195 -4.15 8.57 0.23
N GLY A 196 -2.84 8.31 0.37
CA GLY A 196 -1.94 8.04 -0.76
C GLY A 196 -2.35 6.78 -1.53
N SER A 197 -2.60 5.65 -0.85
CA SER A 197 -3.06 4.42 -1.52
C SER A 197 -4.41 4.61 -2.20
N LEU A 198 -5.38 5.21 -1.52
CA LEU A 198 -6.71 5.43 -2.08
C LEU A 198 -6.69 6.35 -3.30
N SER A 199 -5.99 7.50 -3.20
CA SER A 199 -6.03 8.51 -4.25
C SER A 199 -5.24 8.13 -5.50
N TYR A 200 -4.07 7.53 -5.35
CA TYR A 200 -3.25 7.18 -6.51
C TYR A 200 -3.65 5.85 -7.16
N LYS A 201 -4.30 4.97 -6.41
CA LYS A 201 -4.44 3.58 -6.84
C LYS A 201 -5.86 3.02 -6.77
N CYS A 202 -6.78 3.71 -6.07
CA CYS A 202 -8.18 3.28 -5.92
C CYS A 202 -9.20 4.30 -6.44
N LEU A 203 -8.77 5.28 -7.24
CA LEU A 203 -9.62 6.29 -7.87
C LEU A 203 -10.45 7.12 -6.88
N TRP A 204 -9.96 7.28 -5.65
CA TRP A 204 -10.62 8.06 -4.61
C TRP A 204 -10.03 9.47 -4.54
N ALA A 205 -10.86 10.46 -4.23
CA ALA A 205 -10.40 11.79 -3.87
C ALA A 205 -11.28 12.40 -2.77
N GLU A 206 -10.69 13.32 -1.98
CA GLU A 206 -11.37 13.92 -0.84
C GLU A 206 -12.61 14.73 -1.25
N ASP A 207 -12.59 15.34 -2.43
CA ASP A 207 -13.65 16.20 -2.96
C ASP A 207 -14.85 15.45 -3.59
N PHE A 208 -14.67 14.23 -4.09
CA PHE A 208 -15.76 13.45 -4.70
C PHE A 208 -15.91 12.01 -4.17
N GLY A 209 -15.01 11.54 -3.32
CA GLY A 209 -15.04 10.16 -2.82
C GLY A 209 -14.56 9.14 -3.85
N PHE A 210 -15.24 7.99 -3.95
CA PHE A 210 -15.04 7.00 -5.00
C PHE A 210 -15.74 7.42 -6.31
N PRO A 211 -15.38 6.79 -7.46
CA PRO A 211 -16.07 7.04 -8.73
C PRO A 211 -17.58 6.88 -8.62
N GLU A 212 -18.30 7.53 -9.51
CA GLU A 212 -19.76 7.55 -9.48
C GLU A 212 -20.38 6.15 -9.64
N GLN A 213 -21.56 5.98 -9.02
CA GLN A 213 -22.33 4.74 -9.10
C GLN A 213 -22.63 4.33 -10.55
N THR A 214 -22.92 5.29 -11.41
CA THR A 214 -23.18 5.06 -12.84
C THR A 214 -21.99 4.40 -13.52
N PHE A 215 -20.77 4.85 -13.22
CA PHE A 215 -19.55 4.28 -13.77
C PHE A 215 -19.30 2.86 -13.22
N LEU A 216 -19.24 2.70 -11.90
CA LEU A 216 -18.92 1.40 -11.30
C LEU A 216 -19.98 0.33 -11.61
N ASN A 217 -21.26 0.69 -11.57
CA ASN A 217 -22.35 -0.24 -11.94
C ASN A 217 -22.45 -0.46 -13.46
N GLY A 218 -21.93 0.45 -14.26
CA GLY A 218 -21.77 0.26 -15.71
C GLY A 218 -20.73 -0.81 -16.05
N LEU A 219 -19.71 -0.98 -15.22
CA LEU A 219 -18.73 -2.06 -15.36
C LEU A 219 -19.33 -3.43 -14.97
N ARG A 220 -19.93 -3.52 -13.80
CA ARG A 220 -20.63 -4.74 -13.31
C ARG A 220 -21.76 -4.34 -12.39
N THR A 221 -22.92 -4.92 -12.55
CA THR A 221 -24.11 -4.63 -11.72
C THR A 221 -23.79 -4.82 -10.22
N GLY A 222 -24.11 -3.80 -9.40
CA GLY A 222 -23.88 -3.82 -7.94
C GLY A 222 -22.44 -3.56 -7.52
N PHE A 223 -21.55 -3.24 -8.46
CA PHE A 223 -20.13 -3.08 -8.16
C PHE A 223 -19.81 -1.82 -7.36
N TYR A 224 -20.64 -0.80 -7.43
CA TYR A 224 -20.46 0.42 -6.63
C TYR A 224 -20.50 0.13 -5.12
N GLU A 225 -21.54 -0.56 -4.67
CA GLU A 225 -21.73 -0.91 -3.27
C GLU A 225 -20.62 -1.83 -2.77
N GLU A 226 -20.21 -2.79 -3.60
CA GLU A 226 -19.13 -3.73 -3.30
C GLU A 226 -17.77 -3.01 -3.21
N TYR A 227 -17.44 -2.16 -4.19
CA TYR A 227 -16.19 -1.41 -4.25
C TYR A 227 -16.04 -0.48 -3.05
N CYS A 228 -17.08 0.30 -2.74
CA CYS A 228 -17.10 1.16 -1.56
C CYS A 228 -16.99 0.36 -0.25
N HIS A 229 -17.64 -0.82 -0.19
CA HIS A 229 -17.56 -1.69 0.98
C HIS A 229 -16.15 -2.27 1.17
N PHE A 230 -15.52 -2.76 0.10
CA PHE A 230 -14.18 -3.37 0.18
C PHE A 230 -13.10 -2.36 0.57
N LEU A 231 -13.28 -1.10 0.19
CA LEU A 231 -12.31 -0.03 0.45
C LEU A 231 -12.72 0.89 1.62
N ARG A 232 -13.72 0.53 2.41
CA ARG A 232 -14.15 1.30 3.58
C ARG A 232 -13.06 1.44 4.63
N GLY A 233 -13.13 2.48 5.44
CA GLY A 233 -12.23 2.74 6.58
C GLY A 233 -12.02 4.23 6.80
N ASP A 234 -11.36 4.57 7.90
CA ASP A 234 -11.00 5.95 8.24
C ASP A 234 -9.81 6.38 7.38
N VAL A 235 -9.98 7.40 6.54
CA VAL A 235 -8.91 7.93 5.71
C VAL A 235 -8.00 8.81 6.54
N ARG A 236 -6.68 8.55 6.47
CA ARG A 236 -5.63 9.28 7.20
C ARG A 236 -4.52 9.71 6.26
N LYS A 237 -3.90 10.84 6.61
CA LYS A 237 -2.77 11.42 5.88
C LYS A 237 -1.44 10.81 6.32
N PRO A 238 -0.39 10.89 5.50
CA PRO A 238 0.95 10.49 5.91
C PRO A 238 1.38 11.17 7.21
N GLY A 239 1.92 10.39 8.14
CA GLY A 239 2.36 10.88 9.46
C GLY A 239 1.27 10.96 10.53
N GLU A 240 -0.02 10.85 10.19
CA GLU A 240 -1.08 10.75 11.19
C GLU A 240 -1.08 9.39 11.88
N CYS A 241 -1.59 9.35 13.11
CA CYS A 241 -1.69 8.12 13.88
C CYS A 241 -2.84 7.25 13.36
N ALA A 242 -2.52 6.05 12.90
CA ALA A 242 -3.51 5.05 12.50
C ALA A 242 -4.11 4.29 13.69
N GLY A 243 -3.43 4.28 14.83
CA GLY A 243 -3.85 3.60 16.04
C GLY A 243 -2.67 3.29 16.95
N MET A 244 -2.97 2.65 18.07
CA MET A 244 -1.93 2.20 18.99
C MET A 244 -1.55 0.74 18.70
N LEU A 245 -0.29 0.41 18.90
CA LEU A 245 0.18 -0.97 18.83
C LEU A 245 -0.67 -1.86 19.75
N GLN A 246 -1.18 -2.96 19.23
CA GLN A 246 -1.96 -3.92 20.01
C GLN A 246 -1.18 -4.40 21.24
N SER A 247 -1.84 -4.43 22.40
CA SER A 247 -1.20 -4.77 23.69
C SER A 247 -0.54 -6.15 23.68
N GLU A 248 -1.10 -7.12 22.96
CA GLU A 248 -0.52 -8.46 22.83
C GLU A 248 0.80 -8.43 22.07
N LEU A 249 0.89 -7.63 21.00
CA LEU A 249 2.12 -7.46 20.22
C LEU A 249 3.17 -6.69 21.04
N ALA A 250 2.77 -5.64 21.75
CA ALA A 250 3.65 -4.88 22.63
C ALA A 250 4.27 -5.81 23.70
N LYS A 251 3.47 -6.62 24.37
CA LYS A 251 3.94 -7.62 25.34
C LYS A 251 4.88 -8.66 24.71
N ARG A 252 4.51 -9.18 23.55
CA ARG A 252 5.30 -10.18 22.82
C ARG A 252 6.70 -9.68 22.46
N TRP A 253 6.84 -8.41 22.13
CA TRP A 253 8.11 -7.80 21.75
C TRP A 253 8.82 -7.06 22.90
N GLY A 254 8.20 -7.03 24.09
CA GLY A 254 8.72 -6.29 25.24
C GLY A 254 8.78 -4.78 25.02
N LEU A 255 7.90 -4.24 24.19
CA LEU A 255 7.76 -2.83 23.89
C LEU A 255 6.79 -2.17 24.89
N PRO A 256 6.85 -0.84 25.07
CA PRO A 256 5.84 -0.12 25.85
C PRO A 256 4.44 -0.32 25.29
N GLU A 257 3.46 -0.31 26.16
CA GLU A 257 2.07 -0.18 25.73
C GLU A 257 1.79 1.24 25.19
N GLN A 258 0.77 1.37 24.34
CA GLN A 258 0.36 2.67 23.77
C GLN A 258 1.40 3.33 22.84
N ILE A 259 2.20 2.52 22.13
CA ILE A 259 3.04 3.05 21.04
C ILE A 259 2.13 3.41 19.85
N PRO A 260 2.14 4.70 19.37
CA PRO A 260 1.44 5.06 18.16
C PRO A 260 2.07 4.39 16.93
N VAL A 261 1.21 3.90 16.05
CA VAL A 261 1.58 3.42 14.71
C VAL A 261 1.08 4.45 13.71
N ALA A 262 1.97 4.94 12.87
CA ALA A 262 1.62 5.90 11.84
C ALA A 262 0.85 5.22 10.69
N THR A 263 0.08 6.02 9.96
CA THR A 263 -0.57 5.59 8.72
C THR A 263 0.47 5.03 7.75
N GLY A 264 0.17 3.87 7.17
CA GLY A 264 1.04 3.23 6.19
C GLY A 264 1.23 4.09 4.93
N VAL A 265 2.41 4.05 4.33
CA VAL A 265 2.79 4.88 3.19
C VAL A 265 3.28 3.99 2.04
N LEU A 266 3.14 4.45 0.80
CA LEU A 266 3.72 3.79 -0.36
C LEU A 266 5.25 4.01 -0.39
N ASP A 267 6.04 2.98 -0.69
CA ASP A 267 7.52 3.02 -0.67
C ASP A 267 8.10 4.14 -1.57
N GLY A 268 7.55 4.31 -2.78
CA GLY A 268 7.95 5.39 -3.68
C GLY A 268 7.75 6.79 -3.10
N HIS A 269 6.73 6.97 -2.25
CA HIS A 269 6.43 8.26 -1.64
C HIS A 269 7.33 8.60 -0.45
N THR A 270 7.87 7.61 0.26
CA THR A 270 8.82 7.84 1.36
C THR A 270 10.14 8.43 0.90
N SER A 271 10.45 8.32 -0.40
CA SER A 271 11.65 8.90 -1.00
C SER A 271 11.71 10.43 -0.85
N LEU A 272 10.57 11.12 -0.93
CA LEU A 272 10.48 12.56 -0.71
C LEU A 272 10.97 12.94 0.69
N ALA A 273 10.50 12.22 1.70
CA ALA A 273 10.91 12.44 3.08
C ALA A 273 12.40 12.18 3.30
N THR A 274 12.96 11.11 2.70
CA THR A 274 14.38 10.77 2.83
C THR A 274 15.30 11.77 2.13
N MET A 275 14.82 12.42 1.08
CA MET A 275 15.55 13.47 0.35
C MET A 275 15.33 14.87 0.92
N GLY A 276 14.42 15.03 1.92
CA GLY A 276 14.04 16.33 2.45
C GLY A 276 13.23 17.18 1.47
N ALA A 277 12.58 16.54 0.49
CA ALA A 277 11.79 17.17 -0.56
C ALA A 277 10.35 17.39 -0.11
N PHE A 278 10.12 18.41 0.73
CA PHE A 278 8.80 18.68 1.32
C PHE A 278 8.12 19.93 0.75
N GLU A 279 8.88 20.78 0.11
CA GLU A 279 8.36 22.07 -0.35
C GLU A 279 7.78 21.96 -1.77
N PRO A 280 6.78 22.78 -2.10
CA PRO A 280 6.28 22.86 -3.47
C PRO A 280 7.39 23.23 -4.45
N GLY A 281 7.53 22.44 -5.51
CA GLY A 281 8.64 22.53 -6.49
C GLY A 281 9.75 21.51 -6.25
N ASP A 282 9.78 20.85 -5.08
CA ASP A 282 10.71 19.76 -4.85
C ASP A 282 10.28 18.51 -5.61
N ALA A 283 11.28 17.73 -6.02
CA ALA A 283 11.08 16.46 -6.70
C ALA A 283 12.04 15.40 -6.19
N ALA A 284 11.58 14.16 -6.17
CA ALA A 284 12.41 12.99 -5.90
C ALA A 284 12.39 12.06 -7.11
N LEU A 285 13.57 11.67 -7.58
CA LEU A 285 13.75 10.70 -8.65
C LEU A 285 14.33 9.41 -8.09
N ILE A 286 13.55 8.35 -8.15
CA ILE A 286 13.99 7.00 -7.81
C ILE A 286 14.41 6.32 -9.12
N VAL A 287 15.67 5.90 -9.20
CA VAL A 287 16.23 5.23 -10.37
C VAL A 287 16.52 3.78 -10.02
N GLY A 288 15.86 2.88 -10.70
CA GLY A 288 15.99 1.43 -10.52
C GLY A 288 15.59 0.67 -11.78
N THR A 289 15.08 -0.54 -11.65
CA THR A 289 14.47 -1.27 -12.75
C THR A 289 13.26 -0.53 -13.32
N SER A 290 12.55 0.18 -12.45
CA SER A 290 11.55 1.20 -12.82
C SER A 290 12.05 2.55 -12.34
N ASN A 291 11.73 3.60 -13.07
CA ASN A 291 11.99 4.97 -12.67
C ASN A 291 10.69 5.60 -12.20
N VAL A 292 10.72 6.19 -11.01
CA VAL A 292 9.59 6.92 -10.45
C VAL A 292 10.04 8.32 -10.12
N CYS A 293 9.33 9.31 -10.63
CA CYS A 293 9.53 10.70 -10.26
C CYS A 293 8.29 11.17 -9.49
N THR A 294 8.49 11.64 -8.28
CA THR A 294 7.46 12.26 -7.46
C THR A 294 7.76 13.75 -7.31
N VAL A 295 6.74 14.58 -7.47
CA VAL A 295 6.87 16.04 -7.42
C VAL A 295 5.88 16.61 -6.42
N GLN A 296 6.26 17.61 -5.66
CA GLN A 296 5.37 18.38 -4.79
C GLN A 296 4.92 19.66 -5.46
N ASP A 297 3.63 19.98 -5.38
CA ASP A 297 3.05 21.23 -5.86
C ASP A 297 2.14 21.85 -4.79
N ARG A 298 1.79 23.13 -4.96
CA ARG A 298 0.84 23.85 -4.08
C ARG A 298 -0.60 23.57 -4.45
N LYS A 299 -0.86 23.18 -5.69
CA LYS A 299 -2.20 23.01 -6.25
C LYS A 299 -2.29 21.71 -7.03
N LEU A 300 -3.49 21.16 -7.05
CA LEU A 300 -3.81 20.10 -8.00
C LEU A 300 -3.66 20.62 -9.42
N GLN A 301 -2.92 19.88 -10.23
CA GLN A 301 -2.69 20.16 -11.64
C GLN A 301 -3.40 19.09 -12.48
N GLU A 302 -4.05 19.52 -13.54
CA GLU A 302 -4.51 18.60 -14.58
C GLU A 302 -3.32 18.27 -15.48
N LEU A 303 -2.75 17.11 -15.29
CA LEU A 303 -1.59 16.66 -16.05
C LEU A 303 -1.94 15.41 -16.85
N LYS A 304 -1.40 15.32 -18.06
CA LYS A 304 -1.50 14.11 -18.88
C LYS A 304 -0.31 13.22 -18.64
N ASP A 305 -0.50 11.93 -18.84
CA ASP A 305 0.58 10.93 -18.80
C ASP A 305 1.31 10.85 -17.45
N VAL A 306 0.61 11.16 -16.35
CA VAL A 306 1.06 10.92 -14.97
C VAL A 306 0.31 9.74 -14.36
N CYS A 307 0.87 9.12 -13.33
CA CYS A 307 0.24 8.00 -12.64
C CYS A 307 -0.82 8.46 -11.63
N GLY A 308 -0.73 9.70 -11.18
CA GLY A 308 -1.72 10.27 -10.27
C GLY A 308 -1.32 11.64 -9.72
N VAL A 309 -2.34 12.40 -9.35
CA VAL A 309 -2.21 13.68 -8.64
C VAL A 309 -3.16 13.68 -7.45
N ALA A 310 -2.65 13.91 -6.26
CA ALA A 310 -3.47 13.88 -5.05
C ALA A 310 -3.05 14.94 -4.04
N GLN A 311 -4.05 15.59 -3.44
CA GLN A 311 -3.87 16.44 -2.27
C GLN A 311 -3.54 15.57 -1.06
N ASP A 312 -2.52 15.94 -0.28
CA ASP A 312 -2.09 15.23 0.92
C ASP A 312 -1.66 13.76 0.71
N GLY A 313 -1.52 13.30 -0.52
CA GLY A 313 -1.28 11.90 -0.82
C GLY A 313 0.15 11.42 -0.51
N MET A 314 1.13 12.32 -0.55
CA MET A 314 2.55 12.04 -0.28
C MET A 314 3.08 12.82 0.92
N VAL A 315 2.84 14.11 0.92
CA VAL A 315 3.23 15.04 1.99
C VAL A 315 2.01 15.84 2.39
N THR A 316 1.72 15.88 3.69
CA THR A 316 0.58 16.64 4.24
C THR A 316 0.73 18.13 3.97
N GLY A 317 -0.32 18.75 3.45
CA GLY A 317 -0.35 20.20 3.11
C GLY A 317 0.11 20.52 1.69
N SER A 318 0.45 19.51 0.86
CA SER A 318 0.84 19.70 -0.53
C SER A 318 0.11 18.75 -1.49
N CYS A 319 0.16 19.05 -2.79
CA CYS A 319 -0.25 18.16 -3.85
C CYS A 319 0.94 17.33 -4.32
N GLY A 320 0.81 16.00 -4.27
CA GLY A 320 1.79 15.10 -4.82
C GLY A 320 1.43 14.70 -6.25
N ILE A 321 2.41 14.68 -7.14
CA ILE A 321 2.32 14.20 -8.50
C ILE A 321 3.19 12.95 -8.61
N ASP A 322 2.57 11.82 -8.98
CA ASP A 322 3.27 10.54 -9.19
C ASP A 322 3.41 10.29 -10.69
N THR A 323 4.66 10.15 -11.13
CA THR A 323 4.97 9.80 -12.53
C THR A 323 5.80 8.53 -12.53
N GLY A 324 5.21 7.41 -12.88
CA GLY A 324 5.92 6.15 -13.05
C GLY A 324 6.24 5.88 -14.51
N GLN A 325 7.49 5.51 -14.81
CA GLN A 325 7.84 4.88 -16.07
C GLN A 325 8.54 3.57 -15.80
N SER A 326 7.92 2.46 -16.21
CA SER A 326 8.62 1.18 -16.30
C SER A 326 9.46 1.14 -17.57
N LEU A 327 10.53 1.95 -17.61
CA LEU A 327 11.57 1.79 -18.60
C LEU A 327 12.58 0.79 -18.06
N SER A 328 12.57 -0.40 -18.64
CA SER A 328 13.70 -1.32 -18.46
C SER A 328 14.95 -0.66 -19.01
N LEU A 329 15.85 -0.21 -18.13
CA LEU A 329 17.18 0.29 -18.50
C LEU A 329 18.04 -0.78 -19.21
N ILE A 330 17.57 -2.01 -19.31
CA ILE A 330 18.23 -3.13 -20.00
C ILE A 330 18.01 -3.02 -21.52
N HIS A 331 17.11 -2.17 -21.99
CA HIS A 331 16.77 -2.01 -23.40
C HIS A 331 17.14 -0.62 -23.99
N ILE A 332 18.00 0.16 -23.31
CA ILE A 332 18.61 1.36 -23.87
C ILE A 332 20.03 1.05 -24.33
#